data_10bdf438e9adc72575a4fc5f909a1e46
#
_entry.id   10bdf438e9adc72575a4fc5f909a1e46
#
_cell.length_a   1.000
_cell.length_b   1.000
_cell.length_c   1.000
_cell.angle_alpha   90.00
_cell.angle_beta   90.00
_cell.angle_gamma   90.00
#
_symmetry.space_group_name_H-M   'P 1'
#
loop_
_entity.id
_entity.type
_entity.pdbx_description
1 polymer ?
#
loop_
_entity_poly.entity_id
_entity_poly.type
_entity_poly.pdbx_seq_one_letter_code
_entity_poly.pdbx_strand_id
1 'polypeptide(L)'
;MCAFAAILSLLSVLLMAASRSSDAAPLGTLVSVEGVRDNQLVGYGLVVGLNGSGDGQQIRYTGQSIANVLKQFGVTLPEGIRLRSRNVAAVMVSANFPAGYVPGQKIDVTVSSMGDAKSLRGGTLLLTPLRAADGVVYALAQGNLVVPGVSAQGRSGSSVTINATAAGRIPQGATIEQEIPSDIDAKPFVRLSLKRPSFQTATSIVAAIDRMAGPGAATSRDGTSVEVRAPEDPTARVAFLAKLTAINVTPQKEPPRVVFNSRTGTVVISQGMTVSSAAVSHGTLKVTISEGAIVSQPNPLGGGKTAVVPLSQVDVQQDGNRMFNWPAGVSLQKIVDTINSTGASPDDVMAILQALDEAGALNGELVVI
;
A
#
# COMPACT_ATOMS: atom_id res chain seq x y z
N MET A 1 6.37 -40.45 45.18
CA MET A 1 7.14 -39.44 44.44
C MET A 1 7.11 -39.63 42.91
N CYS A 2 7.08 -40.83 42.36
CA CYS A 2 7.06 -41.06 40.92
C CYS A 2 5.78 -40.62 40.20
N ALA A 3 4.60 -40.69 40.83
CA ALA A 3 3.34 -40.28 40.19
C ALA A 3 3.20 -38.77 39.98
N PHE A 4 3.77 -37.97 40.88
CA PHE A 4 3.76 -36.50 40.78
C PHE A 4 4.68 -35.97 39.65
N ALA A 5 5.80 -36.62 39.40
CA ALA A 5 6.71 -36.30 38.32
C ALA A 5 6.10 -36.60 36.91
N ALA A 6 5.31 -37.68 36.80
CA ALA A 6 4.63 -38.05 35.56
C ALA A 6 3.48 -37.08 35.19
N ILE A 7 2.75 -36.59 36.19
CA ILE A 7 1.68 -35.61 35.98
C ILE A 7 2.27 -34.25 35.60
N LEU A 8 3.38 -33.84 36.19
CA LEU A 8 4.04 -32.58 35.85
C LEU A 8 4.66 -32.59 34.43
N SER A 9 5.20 -33.75 34.01
CA SER A 9 5.71 -33.94 32.64
C SER A 9 4.59 -33.96 31.58
N LEU A 10 3.44 -34.54 31.90
CA LEU A 10 2.27 -34.54 31.02
C LEU A 10 1.68 -33.13 30.86
N LEU A 11 1.65 -32.35 31.96
CA LEU A 11 1.19 -30.97 31.95
C LEU A 11 2.12 -30.05 31.17
N SER A 12 3.44 -30.26 31.22
CA SER A 12 4.42 -29.49 30.43
C SER A 12 4.35 -29.78 28.93
N VAL A 13 4.08 -31.04 28.55
CA VAL A 13 3.87 -31.43 27.16
C VAL A 13 2.55 -30.85 26.61
N LEU A 14 1.50 -30.78 27.45
CA LEU A 14 0.22 -30.17 27.08
C LEU A 14 0.34 -28.64 26.92
N LEU A 15 1.15 -27.97 27.75
CA LEU A 15 1.41 -26.52 27.62
C LEU A 15 2.25 -26.16 26.39
N MET A 16 3.19 -27.03 25.98
CA MET A 16 3.97 -26.83 24.76
C MET A 16 3.18 -27.05 23.47
N ALA A 17 2.08 -27.81 23.51
CA ALA A 17 1.18 -28.00 22.37
C ALA A 17 0.26 -26.78 22.10
N ALA A 18 0.12 -25.88 23.08
CA ALA A 18 -0.77 -24.70 22.96
C ALA A 18 -0.16 -23.47 22.26
N SER A 19 1.15 -23.49 21.94
CA SER A 19 1.83 -22.33 21.35
C SER A 19 1.92 -22.41 19.82
N ARG A 20 0.90 -22.91 19.14
CA ARG A 20 0.75 -22.61 17.71
C ARG A 20 0.19 -21.20 17.62
N SER A 21 1.07 -20.23 17.40
CA SER A 21 0.67 -18.91 16.93
C SER A 21 -0.17 -19.13 15.67
N SER A 22 -1.48 -19.09 15.82
CA SER A 22 -2.38 -19.10 14.65
C SER A 22 -2.12 -17.77 13.96
N ASP A 23 -1.53 -17.78 12.76
CA ASP A 23 -1.44 -16.61 11.87
C ASP A 23 -2.85 -16.19 11.37
N ALA A 24 -3.85 -16.34 12.25
CA ALA A 24 -5.23 -15.99 11.96
C ALA A 24 -5.41 -14.47 12.02
N ALA A 25 -5.97 -13.92 10.98
CA ALA A 25 -6.27 -12.49 10.85
C ALA A 25 -7.79 -12.27 10.77
N PRO A 26 -8.31 -11.16 11.30
CA PRO A 26 -9.71 -10.80 11.11
C PRO A 26 -10.05 -10.70 9.62
N LEU A 27 -11.19 -11.26 9.21
CA LEU A 27 -11.63 -11.28 7.81
C LEU A 27 -11.65 -9.88 7.18
N GLY A 28 -12.06 -8.85 7.92
CA GLY A 28 -12.07 -7.46 7.45
C GLY A 28 -10.71 -6.91 7.04
N THR A 29 -9.58 -7.53 7.49
CA THR A 29 -8.24 -7.15 7.03
C THR A 29 -7.88 -7.79 5.69
N LEU A 30 -8.49 -8.92 5.36
CA LEU A 30 -8.21 -9.73 4.17
C LEU A 30 -9.10 -9.38 2.97
N VAL A 31 -10.30 -8.85 3.23
CA VAL A 31 -11.29 -8.55 2.20
C VAL A 31 -11.75 -7.10 2.23
N SER A 32 -12.34 -6.65 1.14
CA SER A 32 -13.17 -5.45 1.04
C SER A 32 -14.60 -5.86 0.69
N VAL A 33 -15.57 -5.17 1.26
CA VAL A 33 -17.00 -5.40 0.98
C VAL A 33 -17.36 -4.64 -0.28
N GLU A 34 -17.93 -5.31 -1.28
CA GLU A 34 -18.41 -4.66 -2.51
C GLU A 34 -19.55 -3.68 -2.17
N GLY A 35 -19.53 -2.50 -2.80
CA GLY A 35 -20.46 -1.42 -2.49
C GLY A 35 -19.99 -0.48 -1.37
N VAL A 36 -18.96 -0.86 -0.59
CA VAL A 36 -18.33 -0.02 0.42
C VAL A 36 -16.96 0.43 -0.10
N ARG A 37 -16.94 1.43 -0.96
CA ARG A 37 -15.69 1.99 -1.50
C ARG A 37 -15.71 3.50 -1.40
N ASP A 38 -14.55 4.08 -1.21
CA ASP A 38 -14.37 5.51 -1.35
C ASP A 38 -14.45 5.91 -2.83
N ASN A 39 -15.21 6.96 -3.12
CA ASN A 39 -15.29 7.54 -4.44
C ASN A 39 -14.41 8.78 -4.52
N GLN A 40 -13.76 8.99 -5.66
CA GLN A 40 -12.94 10.17 -5.89
C GLN A 40 -13.81 11.29 -6.46
N LEU A 41 -13.76 12.45 -5.82
CA LEU A 41 -14.37 13.67 -6.33
C LEU A 41 -13.31 14.63 -6.82
N VAL A 42 -13.57 15.28 -7.95
CA VAL A 42 -12.71 16.30 -8.54
C VAL A 42 -13.51 17.53 -8.91
N GLY A 43 -12.86 18.69 -8.83
CA GLY A 43 -13.45 19.96 -9.22
C GLY A 43 -12.39 20.95 -9.69
N TYR A 44 -12.81 21.92 -10.47
CA TYR A 44 -12.01 23.06 -10.86
C TYR A 44 -12.48 24.29 -10.08
N GLY A 45 -11.54 24.99 -9.45
CA GLY A 45 -11.85 26.15 -8.61
C GLY A 45 -10.83 27.27 -8.71
N LEU A 46 -11.09 28.33 -7.98
CA LEU A 46 -10.21 29.48 -7.84
C LEU A 46 -9.86 29.68 -6.36
N VAL A 47 -8.58 29.87 -6.10
CA VAL A 47 -8.06 30.32 -4.80
C VAL A 47 -7.76 31.81 -4.89
N VAL A 48 -8.28 32.60 -3.96
CA VAL A 48 -8.11 34.04 -3.89
C VAL A 48 -7.33 34.47 -2.63
N GLY A 49 -6.82 35.70 -2.60
CA GLY A 49 -6.11 36.22 -1.43
C GLY A 49 -4.61 35.90 -1.37
N LEU A 50 -3.98 35.54 -2.48
CA LEU A 50 -2.62 34.99 -2.55
C LEU A 50 -1.48 36.04 -2.47
N ASN A 51 -1.75 37.29 -2.13
CA ASN A 51 -0.75 38.33 -1.90
C ASN A 51 0.45 38.33 -2.90
N GLY A 52 0.16 38.23 -4.20
CA GLY A 52 1.16 38.26 -5.27
C GLY A 52 1.80 36.92 -5.62
N SER A 53 1.47 35.81 -4.94
CA SER A 53 1.99 34.46 -5.21
C SER A 53 1.11 33.62 -6.12
N GLY A 54 -0.01 34.16 -6.60
CA GLY A 54 -0.92 33.51 -7.53
C GLY A 54 -0.40 33.40 -8.96
N ASP A 55 -1.28 33.06 -9.91
CA ASP A 55 -0.95 32.81 -11.30
C ASP A 55 -0.44 34.07 -12.02
N GLY A 56 0.52 33.86 -12.92
CA GLY A 56 1.05 34.89 -13.78
C GLY A 56 0.05 35.34 -14.87
N GLN A 57 0.36 36.49 -15.48
CA GLN A 57 -0.50 37.06 -16.55
C GLN A 57 -0.55 36.21 -17.83
N GLN A 58 0.35 35.25 -17.99
CA GLN A 58 0.41 34.37 -19.16
C GLN A 58 -0.66 33.26 -19.11
N ILE A 59 -1.21 32.99 -17.92
CA ILE A 59 -2.22 31.94 -17.69
C ILE A 59 -3.60 32.50 -18.05
N ARG A 60 -4.02 32.29 -19.31
CA ARG A 60 -5.26 32.86 -19.86
C ARG A 60 -6.53 32.32 -19.17
N TYR A 61 -6.57 31.06 -18.83
CA TYR A 61 -7.75 30.43 -18.25
C TYR A 61 -8.06 30.96 -16.83
N THR A 62 -7.08 31.36 -16.04
CA THR A 62 -7.32 31.99 -14.74
C THR A 62 -8.05 33.33 -14.89
N GLY A 63 -7.61 34.19 -15.85
CA GLY A 63 -8.28 35.42 -16.18
C GLY A 63 -9.72 35.22 -16.69
N GLN A 64 -9.94 34.23 -17.53
CA GLN A 64 -11.27 33.86 -18.03
C GLN A 64 -12.19 33.40 -16.88
N SER A 65 -11.68 32.58 -15.97
CA SER A 65 -12.43 32.07 -14.83
C SER A 65 -12.81 33.18 -13.86
N ILE A 66 -11.91 34.14 -13.61
CA ILE A 66 -12.24 35.34 -12.81
C ILE A 66 -13.37 36.13 -13.49
N ALA A 67 -13.31 36.37 -14.80
CA ALA A 67 -14.35 37.06 -15.55
C ALA A 67 -15.71 36.35 -15.44
N ASN A 68 -15.72 35.03 -15.54
CA ASN A 68 -16.94 34.21 -15.39
C ASN A 68 -17.53 34.31 -13.98
N VAL A 69 -16.70 34.25 -12.95
CA VAL A 69 -17.15 34.42 -11.55
C VAL A 69 -17.73 35.82 -11.32
N LEU A 70 -17.07 36.89 -11.80
CA LEU A 70 -17.55 38.26 -11.70
C LEU A 70 -18.89 38.43 -12.41
N LYS A 71 -19.06 37.80 -13.59
CA LYS A 71 -20.31 37.80 -14.33
C LYS A 71 -21.46 37.15 -13.52
N GLN A 72 -21.19 36.08 -12.79
CA GLN A 72 -22.19 35.44 -11.92
C GLN A 72 -22.63 36.38 -10.79
N PHE A 73 -21.76 37.27 -10.32
CA PHE A 73 -22.08 38.32 -9.33
C PHE A 73 -22.63 39.63 -9.96
N GLY A 74 -22.95 39.61 -11.27
CA GLY A 74 -23.55 40.78 -11.93
C GLY A 74 -22.52 41.82 -12.42
N VAL A 75 -21.20 41.54 -12.29
CA VAL A 75 -20.16 42.45 -12.75
C VAL A 75 -19.73 42.06 -14.18
N THR A 76 -20.01 42.86 -15.15
CA THR A 76 -19.63 42.65 -16.57
C THR A 76 -18.39 43.47 -16.88
N LEU A 77 -17.32 42.78 -17.30
CA LEU A 77 -16.08 43.41 -17.72
C LEU A 77 -16.15 43.78 -19.19
N PRO A 78 -15.62 44.95 -19.62
CA PRO A 78 -15.46 45.30 -21.05
C PRO A 78 -14.55 44.27 -21.74
N GLU A 79 -14.79 44.07 -23.04
CA GLU A 79 -13.97 43.21 -23.88
C GLU A 79 -12.52 43.71 -23.96
N GLY A 80 -11.56 42.78 -23.88
CA GLY A 80 -10.13 43.09 -24.03
C GLY A 80 -9.40 43.47 -22.73
N ILE A 81 -10.07 43.56 -21.57
CA ILE A 81 -9.39 43.80 -20.29
C ILE A 81 -8.57 42.58 -19.88
N ARG A 82 -7.28 42.76 -19.72
CA ARG A 82 -6.40 41.75 -19.14
C ARG A 82 -6.41 41.88 -17.58
N LEU A 83 -7.06 40.93 -16.92
CA LEU A 83 -7.04 40.87 -15.48
C LEU A 83 -5.66 40.46 -14.93
N ARG A 84 -5.22 41.18 -13.91
CA ARG A 84 -4.00 40.79 -13.18
C ARG A 84 -4.36 39.73 -12.16
N SER A 85 -3.91 38.47 -12.38
CA SER A 85 -4.27 37.32 -11.56
C SER A 85 -3.32 37.00 -10.42
N ARG A 86 -2.33 37.86 -10.13
CA ARG A 86 -1.31 37.57 -9.10
C ARG A 86 -1.83 37.25 -7.69
N ASN A 87 -3.06 37.64 -7.38
CA ASN A 87 -3.74 37.31 -6.11
C ASN A 87 -4.70 36.14 -6.23
N VAL A 88 -4.76 35.50 -7.41
CA VAL A 88 -5.68 34.40 -7.69
C VAL A 88 -4.91 33.28 -8.35
N ALA A 89 -5.26 32.04 -8.08
CA ALA A 89 -4.74 30.87 -8.77
C ALA A 89 -5.89 29.96 -9.19
N ALA A 90 -5.78 29.40 -10.39
CA ALA A 90 -6.62 28.31 -10.83
C ALA A 90 -6.12 26.98 -10.22
N VAL A 91 -7.04 26.23 -9.63
CA VAL A 91 -6.71 25.04 -8.87
C VAL A 91 -7.57 23.85 -9.25
N MET A 92 -6.96 22.67 -9.17
CA MET A 92 -7.65 21.40 -9.11
C MET A 92 -7.96 21.09 -7.65
N VAL A 93 -9.18 20.71 -7.39
CA VAL A 93 -9.68 20.35 -6.06
C VAL A 93 -10.05 18.89 -6.09
N SER A 94 -9.56 18.11 -5.15
CA SER A 94 -9.85 16.68 -5.02
C SER A 94 -10.27 16.35 -3.59
N ALA A 95 -11.19 15.40 -3.47
CA ALA A 95 -11.64 14.87 -2.18
C ALA A 95 -11.97 13.38 -2.30
N ASN A 96 -11.78 12.64 -1.21
CA ASN A 96 -12.31 11.29 -1.08
C ASN A 96 -13.69 11.36 -0.47
N PHE A 97 -14.67 10.78 -1.14
CA PHE A 97 -16.03 10.62 -0.65
C PHE A 97 -16.15 9.22 -0.03
N PRO A 98 -16.15 9.09 1.31
CA PRO A 98 -16.28 7.79 1.95
C PRO A 98 -17.66 7.18 1.71
N ALA A 99 -17.71 5.85 1.63
CA ALA A 99 -18.96 5.14 1.49
C ALA A 99 -19.90 5.40 2.69
N GLY A 100 -21.21 5.53 2.40
CA GLY A 100 -22.24 5.74 3.43
C GLY A 100 -22.30 7.14 4.00
N TYR A 101 -21.58 8.10 3.46
CA TYR A 101 -21.74 9.50 3.87
C TYR A 101 -23.02 10.09 3.30
N VAL A 102 -23.72 10.87 4.14
CA VAL A 102 -25.00 11.49 3.82
C VAL A 102 -24.88 13.01 3.66
N PRO A 103 -25.84 13.67 3.01
CA PRO A 103 -25.87 15.13 2.87
C PRO A 103 -25.68 15.86 4.19
N GLY A 104 -24.91 16.94 4.17
CA GLY A 104 -24.56 17.75 5.33
C GLY A 104 -23.28 17.31 6.06
N GLN A 105 -22.75 16.11 5.80
CA GLN A 105 -21.45 15.71 6.35
C GLN A 105 -20.30 16.41 5.61
N LYS A 106 -19.18 16.55 6.30
CA LYS A 106 -18.01 17.25 5.79
C LYS A 106 -16.85 16.31 5.53
N ILE A 107 -16.12 16.58 4.44
CA ILE A 107 -14.93 15.84 4.05
C ILE A 107 -13.74 16.76 3.84
N ASP A 108 -12.55 16.23 3.99
CA ASP A 108 -11.30 16.94 3.73
C ASP A 108 -11.08 17.13 2.23
N VAL A 109 -10.48 18.26 1.90
CA VAL A 109 -10.21 18.63 0.51
C VAL A 109 -8.73 18.89 0.31
N THR A 110 -8.20 18.39 -0.80
CA THR A 110 -6.86 18.72 -1.28
C THR A 110 -6.97 19.67 -2.47
N VAL A 111 -6.19 20.74 -2.45
CA VAL A 111 -6.19 21.79 -3.46
C VAL A 111 -4.79 21.90 -4.04
N SER A 112 -4.66 21.81 -5.37
CA SER A 112 -3.39 21.86 -6.08
C SER A 112 -3.44 22.89 -7.21
N SER A 113 -2.40 23.72 -7.33
CA SER A 113 -2.31 24.72 -8.40
C SER A 113 -2.23 24.03 -9.75
N MET A 114 -2.98 24.54 -10.71
CA MET A 114 -2.92 24.13 -12.13
C MET A 114 -2.08 25.08 -12.98
N GLY A 115 -1.84 26.28 -12.46
CA GLY A 115 -1.08 27.32 -13.15
C GLY A 115 0.38 27.39 -12.66
N ASP A 116 0.91 28.58 -12.69
CA ASP A 116 2.27 28.91 -12.28
C ASP A 116 2.33 29.61 -10.92
N ALA A 117 1.29 29.47 -10.10
CA ALA A 117 1.24 30.03 -8.75
C ALA A 117 2.40 29.50 -7.90
N LYS A 118 3.15 30.40 -7.33
CA LYS A 118 4.35 30.08 -6.51
C LYS A 118 3.98 29.51 -5.14
N SER A 119 2.85 29.93 -4.61
CA SER A 119 2.35 29.47 -3.31
C SER A 119 0.84 29.73 -3.18
N LEU A 120 0.13 28.77 -2.59
CA LEU A 120 -1.30 28.90 -2.23
C LEU A 120 -1.49 29.33 -0.77
N ARG A 121 -0.42 29.67 -0.07
CA ARG A 121 -0.47 30.01 1.36
C ARG A 121 -1.29 31.27 1.61
N GLY A 122 -2.16 31.22 2.62
CA GLY A 122 -3.05 32.32 2.99
C GLY A 122 -4.23 32.51 2.06
N GLY A 123 -4.35 31.67 1.03
CA GLY A 123 -5.45 31.73 0.09
C GLY A 123 -6.73 31.08 0.63
N THR A 124 -7.86 31.51 0.05
CA THR A 124 -9.19 30.96 0.31
C THR A 124 -9.75 30.39 -1.00
N LEU A 125 -10.20 29.13 -0.97
CA LEU A 125 -10.90 28.50 -2.07
C LEU A 125 -12.32 29.07 -2.16
N LEU A 126 -12.69 29.54 -3.34
CA LEU A 126 -14.06 29.92 -3.66
C LEU A 126 -14.94 28.69 -3.79
N LEU A 127 -16.27 28.88 -3.65
CA LEU A 127 -17.24 27.79 -3.77
C LEU A 127 -17.02 27.00 -5.07
N THR A 128 -16.69 25.73 -4.92
CA THR A 128 -16.26 24.84 -6.00
C THR A 128 -17.07 23.56 -5.99
N PRO A 129 -17.81 23.23 -7.05
CA PRO A 129 -18.52 21.97 -7.16
C PRO A 129 -17.53 20.81 -7.40
N LEU A 130 -17.67 19.76 -6.62
CA LEU A 130 -16.91 18.52 -6.77
C LEU A 130 -17.79 17.45 -7.42
N ARG A 131 -17.24 16.84 -8.47
CA ARG A 131 -17.94 15.86 -9.32
C ARG A 131 -17.26 14.49 -9.20
N ALA A 132 -18.05 13.43 -9.27
CA ALA A 132 -17.54 12.08 -9.45
C ALA A 132 -17.32 11.78 -10.93
N ALA A 133 -16.91 10.55 -11.24
CA ALA A 133 -16.63 10.11 -12.61
C ALA A 133 -17.86 10.12 -13.54
N ASP A 134 -19.06 10.09 -12.99
CA ASP A 134 -20.34 10.22 -13.71
C ASP A 134 -20.69 11.67 -14.10
N GLY A 135 -19.90 12.64 -13.64
CA GLY A 135 -20.09 14.07 -13.90
C GLY A 135 -21.10 14.76 -12.97
N VAL A 136 -21.73 14.02 -12.06
CA VAL A 136 -22.69 14.56 -11.09
C VAL A 136 -21.95 15.27 -9.96
N VAL A 137 -22.52 16.38 -9.46
CA VAL A 137 -21.99 17.13 -8.30
C VAL A 137 -22.46 16.47 -7.02
N TYR A 138 -21.53 15.99 -6.21
CA TYR A 138 -21.81 15.33 -4.94
C TYR A 138 -21.43 16.17 -3.72
N ALA A 139 -20.50 17.12 -3.88
CA ALA A 139 -20.09 17.97 -2.77
C ALA A 139 -19.74 19.40 -3.25
N LEU A 140 -19.81 20.34 -2.34
CA LEU A 140 -19.40 21.74 -2.53
C LEU A 140 -18.23 22.05 -1.61
N ALA A 141 -17.10 22.47 -2.20
CA ALA A 141 -15.87 22.78 -1.47
C ALA A 141 -15.67 24.30 -1.34
N GLN A 142 -15.31 24.76 -0.14
CA GLN A 142 -14.95 26.14 0.14
C GLN A 142 -14.12 26.22 1.43
N GLY A 143 -13.21 27.19 1.54
CA GLY A 143 -12.54 27.45 2.81
C GLY A 143 -11.09 27.92 2.68
N ASN A 144 -10.47 28.16 3.82
CA ASN A 144 -9.10 28.63 3.91
C ASN A 144 -8.10 27.47 3.79
N LEU A 145 -7.05 27.66 2.97
CA LEU A 145 -6.05 26.64 2.74
C LEU A 145 -5.02 26.57 3.87
N VAL A 146 -4.75 25.36 4.32
CA VAL A 146 -3.59 25.03 5.14
C VAL A 146 -2.51 24.47 4.21
N VAL A 147 -1.44 25.23 4.01
CA VAL A 147 -0.32 24.86 3.12
C VAL A 147 0.88 24.47 3.96
N PRO A 148 1.34 23.21 3.90
CA PRO A 148 2.58 22.79 4.56
C PRO A 148 3.78 23.32 3.76
N GLY A 149 4.66 24.08 4.41
CA GLY A 149 5.90 24.55 3.80
C GLY A 149 6.08 26.06 3.85
N VAL A 150 7.32 26.45 3.62
CA VAL A 150 7.76 27.86 3.59
C VAL A 150 8.51 28.11 2.30
N SER A 151 8.11 29.16 1.58
CA SER A 151 8.89 29.69 0.47
C SER A 151 9.34 31.10 0.85
N ALA A 152 10.63 31.34 0.84
CA ALA A 152 11.23 32.64 1.06
C ALA A 152 12.01 33.08 -0.19
N GLN A 153 11.76 34.29 -0.67
CA GLN A 153 12.44 34.88 -1.82
C GLN A 153 13.28 36.05 -1.33
N GLY A 154 14.59 35.99 -1.51
CA GLY A 154 15.50 37.10 -1.21
C GLY A 154 15.46 38.16 -2.29
N ARG A 155 15.81 39.41 -1.93
CA ARG A 155 15.94 40.56 -2.86
C ARG A 155 16.97 40.33 -3.98
N SER A 156 17.89 39.41 -3.79
CA SER A 156 18.93 39.03 -4.76
C SER A 156 18.45 37.98 -5.79
N GLY A 157 17.19 37.61 -5.79
CA GLY A 157 16.64 36.57 -6.70
C GLY A 157 16.85 35.13 -6.22
N SER A 158 17.53 34.89 -5.08
CA SER A 158 17.62 33.58 -4.48
C SER A 158 16.29 33.21 -3.82
N SER A 159 15.77 31.99 -4.11
CA SER A 159 14.58 31.47 -3.47
C SER A 159 14.89 30.14 -2.79
N VAL A 160 14.46 30.00 -1.54
CA VAL A 160 14.48 28.74 -0.80
C VAL A 160 13.03 28.29 -0.61
N THR A 161 12.69 27.14 -1.18
CA THR A 161 11.38 26.50 -0.98
C THR A 161 11.58 25.22 -0.20
N ILE A 162 11.01 25.16 0.98
CA ILE A 162 10.99 23.95 1.80
C ILE A 162 9.58 23.39 1.73
N ASN A 163 9.43 22.20 1.18
CA ASN A 163 8.16 21.50 0.86
C ASN A 163 7.33 22.17 -0.25
N ALA A 164 6.35 21.42 -0.78
CA ALA A 164 5.49 21.90 -1.86
C ALA A 164 4.53 22.98 -1.36
N THR A 165 4.67 24.21 -1.85
CA THR A 165 3.80 25.35 -1.52
C THR A 165 2.65 25.53 -2.52
N ALA A 166 2.68 24.80 -3.64
CA ALA A 166 1.68 24.83 -4.70
C ALA A 166 0.48 23.88 -4.42
N ALA A 167 0.48 23.20 -3.28
CA ALA A 167 -0.63 22.36 -2.83
C ALA A 167 -0.95 22.64 -1.36
N GLY A 168 -2.22 22.48 -0.98
CA GLY A 168 -2.70 22.66 0.37
C GLY A 168 -3.92 21.79 0.67
N ARG A 169 -4.32 21.75 1.93
CA ARG A 169 -5.53 21.04 2.38
C ARG A 169 -6.50 22.03 3.03
N ILE A 170 -7.77 21.71 2.94
CA ILE A 170 -8.83 22.37 3.69
C ILE A 170 -9.51 21.29 4.53
N PRO A 171 -9.19 21.18 5.83
CA PRO A 171 -9.84 20.21 6.70
C PRO A 171 -11.34 20.49 6.74
N GLN A 172 -12.16 19.45 6.56
CA GLN A 172 -13.62 19.56 6.48
C GLN A 172 -14.09 20.63 5.48
N GLY A 173 -13.34 20.80 4.39
CA GLY A 173 -13.52 21.90 3.43
C GLY A 173 -14.60 21.68 2.40
N ALA A 174 -15.19 20.50 2.28
CA ALA A 174 -16.34 20.25 1.43
C ALA A 174 -17.51 19.68 2.21
N THR A 175 -18.71 20.15 1.87
CA THR A 175 -19.98 19.63 2.38
C THR A 175 -20.60 18.73 1.32
N ILE A 176 -21.08 17.57 1.71
CA ILE A 176 -21.78 16.63 0.87
C ILE A 176 -23.19 17.15 0.61
N GLU A 177 -23.59 17.21 -0.66
CA GLU A 177 -24.91 17.67 -1.10
C GLU A 177 -25.80 16.50 -1.54
N GLN A 178 -25.21 15.44 -2.07
CA GLN A 178 -25.92 14.26 -2.52
C GLN A 178 -25.19 12.99 -2.09
N GLU A 179 -25.96 11.96 -1.79
CA GLU A 179 -25.45 10.63 -1.48
C GLU A 179 -25.07 9.89 -2.77
N ILE A 180 -23.97 9.15 -2.75
CA ILE A 180 -23.64 8.22 -3.83
C ILE A 180 -24.36 6.91 -3.55
N PRO A 181 -25.28 6.46 -4.44
CA PRO A 181 -26.01 5.22 -4.24
C PRO A 181 -25.07 4.04 -4.04
N SER A 182 -25.35 3.23 -3.03
CA SER A 182 -24.63 1.98 -2.76
C SER A 182 -25.56 0.80 -3.00
N ASP A 183 -25.11 -0.18 -3.80
CA ASP A 183 -25.87 -1.40 -4.07
C ASP A 183 -25.87 -2.41 -2.91
N ILE A 184 -25.24 -2.05 -1.78
CA ILE A 184 -25.05 -2.98 -0.67
C ILE A 184 -26.37 -3.52 -0.10
N ASP A 185 -27.43 -2.71 -0.14
CA ASP A 185 -28.73 -3.07 0.41
C ASP A 185 -29.68 -3.66 -0.63
N ALA A 186 -29.33 -3.58 -1.92
CA ALA A 186 -30.21 -4.01 -3.02
C ALA A 186 -30.17 -5.52 -3.30
N LYS A 187 -29.17 -6.25 -2.81
CA LYS A 187 -28.96 -7.66 -3.15
C LYS A 187 -29.13 -8.57 -1.92
N PRO A 188 -29.67 -9.79 -2.06
CA PRO A 188 -29.80 -10.75 -0.96
C PRO A 188 -28.47 -11.38 -0.53
N PHE A 189 -27.37 -10.94 -1.11
CA PHE A 189 -26.02 -11.38 -0.80
C PHE A 189 -25.07 -10.18 -0.74
N VAL A 190 -23.99 -10.36 0.01
CA VAL A 190 -22.86 -9.42 0.06
C VAL A 190 -21.67 -10.11 -0.59
N ARG A 191 -20.99 -9.41 -1.50
CA ARG A 191 -19.76 -9.89 -2.11
C ARG A 191 -18.57 -9.33 -1.38
N LEU A 192 -17.68 -10.22 -0.98
CA LEU A 192 -16.40 -9.91 -0.36
C LEU A 192 -15.31 -10.11 -1.41
N SER A 193 -14.60 -9.05 -1.75
CA SER A 193 -13.46 -9.10 -2.66
C SER A 193 -12.17 -9.26 -1.86
N LEU A 194 -11.39 -10.31 -2.15
CA LEU A 194 -10.12 -10.54 -1.50
C LEU A 194 -9.13 -9.45 -1.93
N LYS A 195 -8.45 -8.80 -0.98
CA LYS A 195 -7.40 -7.82 -1.27
C LYS A 195 -6.21 -8.45 -2.00
N ARG A 196 -6.01 -9.76 -1.81
CA ARG A 196 -5.00 -10.57 -2.48
C ARG A 196 -5.66 -11.85 -3.00
N PRO A 197 -5.68 -12.06 -4.32
CA PRO A 197 -6.28 -13.25 -4.92
C PRO A 197 -5.60 -14.53 -4.43
N SER A 198 -6.38 -15.50 -3.93
CA SER A 198 -5.88 -16.81 -3.51
C SER A 198 -7.03 -17.79 -3.38
N PHE A 199 -7.00 -18.88 -4.13
CA PHE A 199 -8.01 -19.94 -4.04
C PHE A 199 -8.05 -20.58 -2.65
N GLN A 200 -6.90 -20.80 -2.03
CA GLN A 200 -6.83 -21.41 -0.69
C GLN A 200 -7.38 -20.47 0.38
N THR A 201 -7.06 -19.17 0.30
CA THR A 201 -7.62 -18.16 1.23
C THR A 201 -9.13 -18.04 1.03
N ALA A 202 -9.61 -18.01 -0.22
CA ALA A 202 -11.06 -17.98 -0.52
C ALA A 202 -11.79 -19.21 0.09
N THR A 203 -11.24 -20.42 -0.07
CA THR A 203 -11.77 -21.64 0.53
C THR A 203 -11.78 -21.58 2.05
N SER A 204 -10.70 -21.06 2.67
CA SER A 204 -10.61 -20.88 4.12
C SER A 204 -11.66 -19.88 4.64
N ILE A 205 -11.92 -18.81 3.88
CA ILE A 205 -12.95 -17.81 4.17
C ILE A 205 -14.34 -18.46 4.12
N VAL A 206 -14.66 -19.21 3.05
CA VAL A 206 -15.93 -19.91 2.91
C VAL A 206 -16.16 -20.84 4.10
N ALA A 207 -15.17 -21.68 4.44
CA ALA A 207 -15.27 -22.60 5.58
C ALA A 207 -15.45 -21.88 6.92
N ALA A 208 -14.85 -20.70 7.10
CA ALA A 208 -15.00 -19.90 8.32
C ALA A 208 -16.40 -19.27 8.42
N ILE A 209 -16.93 -18.78 7.30
CA ILE A 209 -18.28 -18.19 7.24
C ILE A 209 -19.35 -19.27 7.43
N ASP A 210 -19.21 -20.44 6.78
CA ASP A 210 -20.14 -21.56 6.93
C ASP A 210 -20.21 -22.08 8.37
N ARG A 211 -19.11 -22.05 9.12
CA ARG A 211 -19.12 -22.36 10.55
C ARG A 211 -19.92 -21.36 11.40
N MET A 212 -19.96 -20.08 11.00
CA MET A 212 -20.69 -19.03 11.71
C MET A 212 -22.16 -18.96 11.31
N ALA A 213 -22.45 -19.01 9.98
CA ALA A 213 -23.77 -18.72 9.43
C ALA A 213 -24.52 -19.96 8.92
N GLY A 214 -23.90 -21.13 9.00
CA GLY A 214 -24.45 -22.41 8.53
C GLY A 214 -23.90 -22.84 7.17
N PRO A 215 -24.01 -24.15 6.84
CA PRO A 215 -23.52 -24.70 5.59
C PRO A 215 -24.14 -24.04 4.37
N GLY A 216 -23.34 -23.65 3.37
CA GLY A 216 -23.81 -23.02 2.14
C GLY A 216 -24.20 -21.55 2.29
N ALA A 217 -23.84 -20.90 3.41
CA ALA A 217 -24.01 -19.48 3.60
C ALA A 217 -23.03 -18.65 2.73
N ALA A 218 -21.86 -19.22 2.41
CA ALA A 218 -20.87 -18.60 1.56
C ALA A 218 -20.52 -19.47 0.35
N THR A 219 -20.25 -18.83 -0.78
CA THR A 219 -19.79 -19.49 -2.00
C THR A 219 -18.67 -18.69 -2.64
N SER A 220 -17.66 -19.38 -3.18
CA SER A 220 -16.62 -18.76 -3.98
C SER A 220 -16.57 -19.45 -5.34
N ARG A 221 -16.54 -18.65 -6.41
CA ARG A 221 -16.42 -19.14 -7.79
C ARG A 221 -15.01 -19.02 -8.33
N ASP A 222 -14.21 -18.19 -7.68
CA ASP A 222 -12.85 -17.85 -8.07
C ASP A 222 -11.99 -17.57 -6.83
N GLY A 223 -10.70 -17.31 -7.04
CA GLY A 223 -9.79 -16.94 -5.95
C GLY A 223 -9.83 -15.46 -5.56
N THR A 224 -10.77 -14.68 -6.10
CA THR A 224 -10.80 -13.21 -5.92
C THR A 224 -11.99 -12.76 -5.10
N SER A 225 -13.10 -13.51 -5.10
CA SER A 225 -14.35 -13.10 -4.47
C SER A 225 -15.08 -14.24 -3.75
N VAL A 226 -15.80 -13.87 -2.69
CA VAL A 226 -16.69 -14.75 -1.92
C VAL A 226 -18.05 -14.08 -1.80
N GLU A 227 -19.10 -14.72 -2.24
CA GLU A 227 -20.48 -14.28 -2.05
C GLU A 227 -21.04 -14.89 -0.77
N VAL A 228 -21.65 -14.04 0.06
CA VAL A 228 -22.20 -14.42 1.35
C VAL A 228 -23.66 -14.03 1.41
N ARG A 229 -24.53 -14.96 1.73
CA ARG A 229 -25.95 -14.67 1.94
C ARG A 229 -26.13 -13.75 3.13
N ALA A 230 -26.81 -12.63 2.96
CA ALA A 230 -26.97 -11.60 3.97
C ALA A 230 -28.46 -11.35 4.27
N PRO A 231 -28.80 -10.90 5.50
CA PRO A 231 -30.16 -10.46 5.84
C PRO A 231 -30.63 -9.32 4.95
N GLU A 232 -31.92 -9.26 4.66
CA GLU A 232 -32.54 -8.17 3.88
C GLU A 232 -32.76 -6.92 4.73
N ASP A 233 -33.02 -7.09 6.04
CA ASP A 233 -33.17 -5.97 6.96
C ASP A 233 -31.86 -5.20 7.12
N PRO A 234 -31.82 -3.87 6.88
CA PRO A 234 -30.58 -3.08 6.94
C PRO A 234 -29.87 -3.15 8.29
N THR A 235 -30.63 -3.12 9.41
CA THR A 235 -30.06 -3.18 10.76
C THR A 235 -29.44 -4.54 11.04
N ALA A 236 -30.14 -5.63 10.67
CA ALA A 236 -29.63 -6.97 10.81
C ALA A 236 -28.41 -7.20 9.89
N ARG A 237 -28.41 -6.59 8.70
CA ARG A 237 -27.28 -6.64 7.76
C ARG A 237 -26.03 -5.97 8.32
N VAL A 238 -26.12 -4.80 8.91
CA VAL A 238 -24.98 -4.13 9.56
C VAL A 238 -24.43 -4.98 10.70
N ALA A 239 -25.31 -5.52 11.56
CA ALA A 239 -24.92 -6.42 12.64
C ALA A 239 -24.27 -7.71 12.11
N PHE A 240 -24.76 -8.23 11.01
CA PHE A 240 -24.20 -9.40 10.33
C PHE A 240 -22.80 -9.09 9.78
N LEU A 241 -22.62 -7.98 9.06
CA LEU A 241 -21.33 -7.54 8.53
C LEU A 241 -20.30 -7.31 9.63
N ALA A 242 -20.70 -6.73 10.76
CA ALA A 242 -19.82 -6.55 11.90
C ALA A 242 -19.31 -7.90 12.45
N LYS A 243 -20.19 -8.89 12.60
CA LYS A 243 -19.79 -10.25 12.98
C LYS A 243 -18.92 -10.92 11.93
N LEU A 244 -19.27 -10.77 10.65
CA LEU A 244 -18.58 -11.35 9.52
C LEU A 244 -17.13 -10.85 9.43
N THR A 245 -16.92 -9.54 9.53
CA THR A 245 -15.59 -8.93 9.45
C THR A 245 -14.69 -9.26 10.64
N ALA A 246 -15.28 -9.63 11.78
CA ALA A 246 -14.57 -10.03 13.00
C ALA A 246 -14.14 -11.50 13.02
N ILE A 247 -14.59 -12.34 12.06
CA ILE A 247 -14.20 -13.76 12.00
C ILE A 247 -12.69 -13.86 11.77
N ASN A 248 -12.02 -14.70 12.55
CA ASN A 248 -10.61 -15.02 12.33
C ASN A 248 -10.46 -16.09 11.25
N VAL A 249 -9.68 -15.79 10.24
CA VAL A 249 -9.35 -16.68 9.12
C VAL A 249 -7.84 -16.82 9.02
N THR A 250 -7.36 -18.02 8.77
CA THR A 250 -5.94 -18.26 8.48
C THR A 250 -5.71 -18.09 6.98
N PRO A 251 -5.08 -17.00 6.53
CA PRO A 251 -4.77 -16.83 5.12
C PRO A 251 -3.66 -17.78 4.69
N GLN A 252 -3.56 -18.03 3.40
CA GLN A 252 -2.39 -18.71 2.85
C GLN A 252 -1.14 -17.87 3.11
N LYS A 253 -0.07 -18.52 3.58
CA LYS A 253 1.25 -17.86 3.66
C LYS A 253 1.69 -17.49 2.26
N GLU A 254 2.00 -16.21 2.09
CA GLU A 254 2.57 -15.74 0.83
C GLU A 254 3.96 -16.32 0.63
N PRO A 255 4.35 -16.60 -0.62
CA PRO A 255 5.75 -16.90 -0.91
C PRO A 255 6.61 -15.71 -0.45
N PRO A 256 7.77 -15.97 0.12
CA PRO A 256 8.70 -14.91 0.49
C PRO A 256 9.04 -14.09 -0.76
N ARG A 257 9.20 -12.76 -0.59
CA ARG A 257 9.51 -11.87 -1.71
C ARG A 257 10.65 -10.92 -1.39
N VAL A 258 11.32 -10.49 -2.44
CA VAL A 258 12.28 -9.40 -2.43
C VAL A 258 11.72 -8.23 -3.20
N VAL A 259 11.70 -7.06 -2.59
CA VAL A 259 11.32 -5.80 -3.26
C VAL A 259 12.57 -4.97 -3.44
N PHE A 260 12.91 -4.66 -4.67
CA PHE A 260 14.02 -3.79 -5.04
C PHE A 260 13.50 -2.49 -5.63
N ASN A 261 13.87 -1.35 -5.02
CA ASN A 261 13.58 -0.04 -5.58
C ASN A 261 14.76 0.43 -6.42
N SER A 262 14.59 0.42 -7.74
CA SER A 262 15.65 0.77 -8.71
C SER A 262 16.10 2.23 -8.63
N ARG A 263 15.23 3.15 -8.18
CA ARG A 263 15.53 4.57 -8.08
C ARG A 263 16.35 4.92 -6.82
N THR A 264 16.12 4.20 -5.72
CA THR A 264 16.78 4.50 -4.43
C THR A 264 17.83 3.48 -4.04
N GLY A 265 17.96 2.36 -4.78
CA GLY A 265 18.85 1.25 -4.45
C GLY A 265 18.44 0.47 -3.18
N THR A 266 17.20 0.68 -2.69
CA THR A 266 16.73 0.04 -1.46
C THR A 266 16.26 -1.39 -1.74
N VAL A 267 16.76 -2.35 -0.95
CA VAL A 267 16.36 -3.76 -0.99
C VAL A 267 15.58 -4.12 0.28
N VAL A 268 14.40 -4.68 0.13
CA VAL A 268 13.60 -5.21 1.25
C VAL A 268 13.41 -6.71 1.05
N ILE A 269 13.87 -7.51 2.00
CA ILE A 269 13.86 -8.97 1.93
C ILE A 269 12.90 -9.52 2.98
N SER A 270 11.91 -10.32 2.54
CA SER A 270 11.00 -11.02 3.45
C SER A 270 11.71 -12.13 4.21
N GLN A 271 11.27 -12.38 5.44
CA GLN A 271 11.76 -13.54 6.20
C GLN A 271 11.48 -14.86 5.47
N GLY A 272 12.43 -15.79 5.53
CA GLY A 272 12.30 -17.10 4.89
C GLY A 272 12.70 -17.15 3.42
N MET A 273 13.18 -16.05 2.83
CA MET A 273 13.75 -16.03 1.50
C MET A 273 15.06 -16.82 1.48
N THR A 274 15.10 -17.89 0.70
CA THR A 274 16.28 -18.75 0.56
C THR A 274 16.69 -18.84 -0.91
N VAL A 275 17.94 -19.19 -1.12
CA VAL A 275 18.51 -19.40 -2.46
C VAL A 275 18.97 -20.84 -2.58
N SER A 276 18.58 -21.49 -3.68
CA SER A 276 19.04 -22.81 -4.08
C SER A 276 20.46 -22.75 -4.68
N SER A 277 21.09 -23.91 -4.90
CA SER A 277 22.41 -23.96 -5.50
C SER A 277 22.46 -23.31 -6.89
N ALA A 278 23.30 -22.31 -7.04
CA ALA A 278 23.47 -21.57 -8.29
C ALA A 278 24.84 -20.89 -8.34
N ALA A 279 25.30 -20.60 -9.55
CA ALA A 279 26.50 -19.80 -9.80
C ALA A 279 26.12 -18.62 -10.72
N VAL A 280 26.36 -17.41 -10.24
CA VAL A 280 26.11 -16.17 -11.00
C VAL A 280 27.38 -15.34 -11.03
N SER A 281 27.71 -14.79 -12.18
CA SER A 281 28.79 -13.82 -12.31
C SER A 281 28.29 -12.55 -12.98
N HIS A 282 28.61 -11.41 -12.38
CA HIS A 282 28.29 -10.09 -12.92
C HIS A 282 29.50 -9.16 -12.77
N GLY A 283 30.05 -8.69 -13.89
CA GLY A 283 31.30 -7.90 -13.89
C GLY A 283 32.46 -8.67 -13.28
N THR A 284 33.06 -8.10 -12.23
CA THR A 284 34.15 -8.70 -11.45
C THR A 284 33.68 -9.56 -10.29
N LEU A 285 32.36 -9.62 -10.04
CA LEU A 285 31.75 -10.38 -8.95
C LEU A 285 31.29 -11.75 -9.44
N LYS A 286 31.72 -12.80 -8.75
CA LYS A 286 31.27 -14.18 -8.97
C LYS A 286 30.69 -14.73 -7.69
N VAL A 287 29.42 -15.11 -7.73
CA VAL A 287 28.69 -15.74 -6.62
C VAL A 287 28.41 -17.18 -6.97
N THR A 288 28.90 -18.12 -6.18
CA THR A 288 28.64 -19.54 -6.33
C THR A 288 28.03 -20.10 -5.07
N ILE A 289 26.86 -20.72 -5.21
CA ILE A 289 26.12 -21.39 -4.12
C ILE A 289 26.12 -22.87 -4.45
N SER A 290 26.73 -23.70 -3.60
CA SER A 290 26.79 -25.16 -3.79
C SER A 290 26.15 -25.87 -2.59
N GLU A 291 25.48 -26.98 -2.88
CA GLU A 291 24.97 -27.86 -1.84
C GLU A 291 25.96 -29.01 -1.62
N GLY A 292 26.32 -29.24 -0.37
CA GLY A 292 27.15 -30.37 0.05
C GLY A 292 26.51 -31.09 1.24
N ALA A 293 26.76 -32.36 1.38
CA ALA A 293 26.35 -33.12 2.56
C ALA A 293 27.59 -33.62 3.28
N ILE A 294 27.72 -33.33 4.57
CA ILE A 294 28.71 -33.98 5.45
C ILE A 294 28.04 -35.15 6.13
N VAL A 295 28.57 -36.34 5.86
CA VAL A 295 28.17 -37.56 6.55
C VAL A 295 29.02 -37.69 7.82
N SER A 296 28.44 -37.43 8.98
CA SER A 296 29.10 -37.73 10.23
C SER A 296 28.87 -39.20 10.60
N GLN A 297 29.91 -40.00 10.47
CA GLN A 297 29.89 -41.40 10.91
C GLN A 297 30.42 -41.52 12.33
N PRO A 298 29.71 -42.25 13.21
CA PRO A 298 30.26 -42.55 14.52
C PRO A 298 31.47 -43.46 14.41
N ASN A 299 32.38 -43.40 15.38
CA ASN A 299 33.53 -44.30 15.47
C ASN A 299 33.09 -45.77 15.39
N PRO A 300 33.89 -46.69 14.81
CA PRO A 300 33.50 -48.08 14.54
C PRO A 300 33.05 -48.92 15.73
N LEU A 301 33.16 -48.40 16.97
CA LEU A 301 32.72 -49.05 18.22
C LEU A 301 31.79 -48.18 19.06
N GLY A 302 31.30 -47.05 18.50
CA GLY A 302 30.34 -46.14 19.18
C GLY A 302 28.89 -46.39 18.77
N GLY A 303 27.96 -46.53 19.74
CA GLY A 303 26.52 -46.75 19.49
C GLY A 303 25.75 -45.56 18.92
N GLY A 304 26.36 -44.67 18.12
CA GLY A 304 25.73 -43.52 17.51
C GLY A 304 25.09 -43.85 16.17
N LYS A 305 24.05 -43.05 15.76
CA LYS A 305 23.43 -43.14 14.42
C LYS A 305 24.13 -42.21 13.45
N THR A 306 24.34 -42.66 12.20
CA THR A 306 24.82 -41.82 11.11
C THR A 306 23.84 -40.66 10.89
N ALA A 307 24.31 -39.42 11.01
CA ALA A 307 23.53 -38.21 10.70
C ALA A 307 24.09 -37.59 9.41
N VAL A 308 23.24 -37.39 8.43
CA VAL A 308 23.53 -36.60 7.22
C VAL A 308 23.10 -35.16 7.49
N VAL A 309 24.07 -34.25 7.55
CA VAL A 309 23.83 -32.83 7.73
C VAL A 309 24.02 -32.17 6.37
N PRO A 310 22.97 -31.60 5.76
CA PRO A 310 23.13 -30.86 4.51
C PRO A 310 23.91 -29.55 4.77
N LEU A 311 24.90 -29.28 3.93
CA LEU A 311 25.69 -28.05 3.96
C LEU A 311 25.57 -27.36 2.60
N SER A 312 25.15 -26.09 2.60
CA SER A 312 25.26 -25.25 1.42
C SER A 312 26.45 -24.32 1.54
N GLN A 313 27.23 -24.23 0.50
CA GLN A 313 28.43 -23.42 0.42
C GLN A 313 28.20 -22.29 -0.59
N VAL A 314 28.40 -21.05 -0.15
CA VAL A 314 28.39 -19.86 -1.02
C VAL A 314 29.80 -19.35 -1.11
N ASP A 315 30.30 -19.23 -2.34
CA ASP A 315 31.60 -18.67 -2.64
C ASP A 315 31.39 -17.38 -3.46
N VAL A 316 31.92 -16.25 -2.95
CA VAL A 316 31.93 -14.96 -3.64
C VAL A 316 33.37 -14.60 -3.91
N GLN A 317 33.76 -14.62 -5.18
CA GLN A 317 35.11 -14.22 -5.61
C GLN A 317 35.05 -12.82 -6.24
N GLN A 318 35.84 -11.92 -5.67
CA GLN A 318 36.27 -10.68 -6.29
C GLN A 318 37.78 -10.81 -6.52
N ASP A 319 38.33 -10.25 -7.56
CA ASP A 319 39.79 -10.25 -7.80
C ASP A 319 40.54 -9.79 -6.55
N GLY A 320 40.93 -10.76 -5.68
CA GLY A 320 41.50 -10.48 -4.34
C GLY A 320 41.09 -11.45 -3.24
N ASN A 321 41.00 -12.74 -3.54
CA ASN A 321 41.18 -13.89 -2.62
C ASN A 321 40.47 -13.86 -1.24
N ARG A 322 39.09 -13.94 -1.16
CA ARG A 322 38.40 -14.37 0.06
C ARG A 322 37.27 -15.34 -0.26
N MET A 323 37.39 -16.57 0.24
CA MET A 323 36.36 -17.61 0.20
C MET A 323 35.49 -17.55 1.48
N PHE A 324 34.16 -17.58 1.32
CA PHE A 324 33.21 -17.70 2.43
C PHE A 324 32.38 -18.99 2.27
N ASN A 325 32.35 -19.80 3.31
CA ASN A 325 31.66 -21.08 3.35
C ASN A 325 30.34 -20.96 4.15
N TRP A 326 29.19 -21.34 3.59
CA TRP A 326 27.88 -21.18 4.20
C TRP A 326 27.07 -22.48 4.22
N PRO A 327 26.26 -22.76 5.29
CA PRO A 327 25.46 -23.97 5.39
C PRO A 327 24.20 -23.95 4.53
N ALA A 328 23.57 -25.13 4.32
CA ALA A 328 22.39 -25.36 3.46
C ALA A 328 21.22 -24.42 3.72
N GLY A 329 20.54 -23.96 2.64
CA GLY A 329 19.40 -23.07 2.73
C GLY A 329 19.81 -21.65 3.14
N VAL A 330 20.83 -21.10 2.49
CA VAL A 330 21.31 -19.74 2.78
C VAL A 330 20.18 -18.73 2.64
N SER A 331 19.96 -17.96 3.70
CA SER A 331 19.02 -16.84 3.59
C SER A 331 19.60 -15.82 2.62
N LEU A 332 18.75 -15.30 1.72
CA LEU A 332 19.16 -14.26 0.76
C LEU A 332 19.76 -13.04 1.48
N GLN A 333 19.31 -12.73 2.70
CA GLN A 333 19.84 -11.64 3.52
C GLN A 333 21.36 -11.77 3.67
N LYS A 334 21.87 -12.97 4.01
CA LYS A 334 23.31 -13.20 4.17
C LYS A 334 24.09 -13.01 2.88
N ILE A 335 23.51 -13.38 1.75
CA ILE A 335 24.12 -13.21 0.43
C ILE A 335 24.24 -11.71 0.12
N VAL A 336 23.15 -10.96 0.30
CA VAL A 336 23.14 -9.51 0.08
C VAL A 336 24.11 -8.79 1.02
N ASP A 337 24.14 -9.15 2.30
CA ASP A 337 25.08 -8.57 3.28
C ASP A 337 26.54 -8.84 2.87
N THR A 338 26.82 -10.03 2.38
CA THR A 338 28.18 -10.39 1.90
C THR A 338 28.55 -9.61 0.64
N ILE A 339 27.65 -9.51 -0.33
CA ILE A 339 27.87 -8.72 -1.56
C ILE A 339 28.09 -7.24 -1.22
N ASN A 340 27.28 -6.69 -0.32
CA ASN A 340 27.45 -5.30 0.16
C ASN A 340 28.81 -5.10 0.86
N SER A 341 29.30 -6.12 1.61
CA SER A 341 30.60 -6.05 2.30
C SER A 341 31.81 -6.01 1.34
N THR A 342 31.62 -6.44 0.10
CA THR A 342 32.66 -6.36 -0.96
C THR A 342 32.64 -5.02 -1.70
N GLY A 343 31.73 -4.10 -1.37
CA GLY A 343 31.63 -2.79 -1.99
C GLY A 343 30.88 -2.78 -3.33
N ALA A 344 30.04 -3.79 -3.58
CA ALA A 344 29.18 -3.85 -4.77
C ALA A 344 28.19 -2.68 -4.81
N SER A 345 27.91 -2.19 -6.01
CA SER A 345 26.91 -1.16 -6.20
C SER A 345 25.47 -1.75 -6.05
N PRO A 346 24.45 -0.94 -5.75
CA PRO A 346 23.07 -1.41 -5.78
C PRO A 346 22.65 -2.04 -7.11
N ASP A 347 23.19 -1.56 -8.21
CA ASP A 347 22.90 -2.09 -9.55
C ASP A 347 23.50 -3.47 -9.75
N ASP A 348 24.69 -3.74 -9.21
CA ASP A 348 25.32 -5.08 -9.23
C ASP A 348 24.50 -6.08 -8.42
N VAL A 349 24.01 -5.67 -7.23
CA VAL A 349 23.12 -6.49 -6.39
C VAL A 349 21.83 -6.82 -7.14
N MET A 350 21.24 -5.85 -7.83
CA MET A 350 20.04 -6.06 -8.63
C MET A 350 20.27 -7.05 -9.76
N ALA A 351 21.36 -6.88 -10.52
CA ALA A 351 21.71 -7.78 -11.63
C ALA A 351 21.91 -9.23 -11.15
N ILE A 352 22.56 -9.41 -10.00
CA ILE A 352 22.75 -10.73 -9.40
C ILE A 352 21.40 -11.33 -8.96
N LEU A 353 20.53 -10.53 -8.33
CA LEU A 353 19.20 -11.00 -7.90
C LEU A 353 18.31 -11.38 -9.09
N GLN A 354 18.35 -10.61 -10.18
CA GLN A 354 17.62 -10.93 -11.41
C GLN A 354 18.15 -12.22 -12.06
N ALA A 355 19.47 -12.39 -12.13
CA ALA A 355 20.06 -13.60 -12.67
C ALA A 355 19.73 -14.85 -11.82
N LEU A 356 19.65 -14.71 -10.49
CA LEU A 356 19.21 -15.79 -9.60
C LEU A 356 17.73 -16.13 -9.77
N ASP A 357 16.90 -15.13 -10.02
CA ASP A 357 15.46 -15.29 -10.29
C ASP A 357 15.23 -15.97 -11.64
N GLU A 358 15.89 -15.50 -12.70
CA GLU A 358 15.82 -16.10 -14.05
C GLU A 358 16.35 -17.55 -14.08
N ALA A 359 17.35 -17.85 -13.24
CA ALA A 359 17.87 -19.21 -13.07
C ALA A 359 16.95 -20.12 -12.23
N GLY A 360 15.84 -19.57 -11.66
CA GLY A 360 14.95 -20.30 -10.75
C GLY A 360 15.62 -20.69 -9.42
N ALA A 361 16.69 -20.01 -9.05
CA ALA A 361 17.43 -20.29 -7.82
C ALA A 361 16.83 -19.54 -6.60
N LEU A 362 16.01 -18.52 -6.80
CA LEU A 362 15.29 -17.83 -5.73
C LEU A 362 14.05 -18.64 -5.33
N ASN A 363 13.95 -18.99 -4.03
CA ASN A 363 12.74 -19.58 -3.47
C ASN A 363 11.78 -18.48 -3.01
N GLY A 364 11.18 -17.75 -3.96
CA GLY A 364 10.30 -16.63 -3.73
C GLY A 364 10.14 -15.76 -4.97
N GLU A 365 9.56 -14.58 -4.82
CA GLU A 365 9.26 -13.64 -5.90
C GLU A 365 10.17 -12.41 -5.83
N LEU A 366 10.76 -12.01 -6.97
CA LEU A 366 11.50 -10.75 -7.11
C LEU A 366 10.56 -9.67 -7.69
N VAL A 367 10.38 -8.58 -6.95
CA VAL A 367 9.58 -7.42 -7.38
C VAL A 367 10.48 -6.21 -7.51
N VAL A 368 10.56 -5.64 -8.71
CA VAL A 368 11.31 -4.39 -8.98
C VAL A 368 10.34 -3.23 -9.08
N ILE A 369 10.60 -2.14 -8.35
CA ILE A 369 9.76 -0.93 -8.30
C ILE A 369 10.57 0.35 -8.54
#